data_403614421b566552debdefee0500d87d
#
_entry.id   403614421b566552debdefee0500d87d
#
_cell.length_a   1.000
_cell.length_b   1.000
_cell.length_c   1.000
_cell.angle_alpha   90.00
_cell.angle_beta   90.00
_cell.angle_gamma   90.00
#
_symmetry.space_group_name_H-M   'P 1'
#
loop_
_entity.id
_entity.type
_entity.pdbx_description
1 polymer ?
#
loop_
_entity_poly.entity_id
_entity_poly.type
_entity_poly.pdbx_seq_one_letter_code
_entity_poly.pdbx_strand_id
1 'polypeptide(L)'
;KDFQGMLECHKEGEALLILNLVTDLKPQMLLDTVPCIPAYILYMCIRLADQTNDDLKVHSLMTSTTNGIKKVLKKHSDDFEMTSFLLSNTCHLLHCLKRYSGDEGFMTQNTAKHNEHCLKNFDLTEYRQVLSDLSIQIYQQLFKIAEGVLQPMIVSAMLENAICYTALFI
;
A
#
# COMPACT_ATOMS: atom_id res chain seq x y z
N LYS A 1 -3.19 3.44 -30.66
CA LYS A 1 -3.50 3.92 -29.30
C LYS A 1 -2.17 4.08 -28.57
N ASP A 2 -1.91 5.28 -28.06
CA ASP A 2 -0.72 5.53 -27.24
C ASP A 2 -0.99 4.99 -25.84
N PHE A 3 -0.31 3.90 -25.46
CA PHE A 3 -0.40 3.28 -24.12
C PHE A 3 0.59 3.90 -23.12
N GLN A 4 0.81 5.20 -23.20
CA GLN A 4 1.70 5.89 -22.25
C GLN A 4 1.23 5.70 -20.80
N GLY A 5 2.15 5.34 -19.92
CA GLY A 5 1.87 5.10 -18.51
C GLY A 5 1.03 3.83 -18.27
N MET A 6 1.21 2.81 -19.09
CA MET A 6 0.61 1.48 -18.95
C MET A 6 1.69 0.42 -19.09
N LEU A 7 1.55 -0.69 -18.37
CA LEU A 7 2.46 -1.82 -18.42
C LEU A 7 1.69 -3.10 -18.73
N GLU A 8 2.21 -3.85 -19.68
CA GLU A 8 1.68 -5.18 -20.00
C GLU A 8 2.17 -6.20 -18.96
N CYS A 9 1.23 -6.95 -18.41
CA CYS A 9 1.49 -8.07 -17.54
C CYS A 9 0.88 -9.31 -18.18
N HIS A 10 1.72 -10.18 -18.74
CA HIS A 10 1.26 -11.45 -19.29
C HIS A 10 0.77 -12.38 -18.17
N LYS A 11 -0.17 -13.27 -18.50
CA LYS A 11 -0.79 -14.18 -17.52
C LYS A 11 0.25 -15.05 -16.83
N GLU A 12 1.24 -15.52 -17.56
CA GLU A 12 2.33 -16.35 -17.05
C GLU A 12 3.27 -15.59 -16.10
N GLY A 13 3.36 -14.26 -16.25
CA GLY A 13 4.19 -13.38 -15.42
C GLY A 13 3.50 -12.78 -14.20
N GLU A 14 2.17 -12.92 -14.08
CA GLU A 14 1.41 -12.28 -13.01
C GLU A 14 1.85 -12.73 -11.61
N ALA A 15 2.03 -14.04 -11.42
CA ALA A 15 2.48 -14.58 -10.13
C ALA A 15 3.86 -14.04 -9.74
N LEU A 16 4.77 -13.93 -10.72
CA LEU A 16 6.11 -13.36 -10.50
C LEU A 16 6.07 -11.86 -10.24
N LEU A 17 5.17 -11.15 -10.91
CA LEU A 17 4.94 -9.73 -10.66
C LEU A 17 4.50 -9.49 -9.21
N ILE A 18 3.48 -10.20 -8.74
CA ILE A 18 2.99 -10.09 -7.36
C ILE A 18 4.04 -10.53 -6.35
N LEU A 19 4.79 -11.59 -6.65
CA LEU A 19 5.89 -12.03 -5.81
C LEU A 19 6.91 -10.91 -5.61
N ASN A 20 7.37 -10.30 -6.68
CA ASN A 20 8.42 -9.27 -6.66
C ASN A 20 7.95 -7.90 -6.15
N LEU A 21 6.68 -7.54 -6.38
CA LEU A 21 6.17 -6.21 -6.01
C LEU A 21 5.46 -6.19 -4.66
N VAL A 22 5.05 -7.34 -4.13
CA VAL A 22 4.26 -7.40 -2.90
C VAL A 22 4.86 -8.35 -1.88
N THR A 23 5.08 -9.64 -2.23
CA THR A 23 5.32 -10.67 -1.21
C THR A 23 6.76 -10.85 -0.78
N ASP A 24 7.72 -10.68 -1.68
CA ASP A 24 9.16 -10.86 -1.42
C ASP A 24 9.96 -9.56 -1.50
N LEU A 25 9.27 -8.45 -1.71
CA LEU A 25 9.89 -7.14 -1.79
C LEU A 25 10.45 -6.72 -0.44
N LYS A 26 11.74 -6.35 -0.42
CA LYS A 26 12.41 -5.86 0.79
C LYS A 26 12.51 -4.33 0.74
N PRO A 27 12.13 -3.62 1.81
CA PRO A 27 12.20 -2.15 1.87
C PRO A 27 13.59 -1.61 1.50
N GLN A 28 14.66 -2.29 1.95
CA GLN A 28 16.04 -1.89 1.70
C GLN A 28 16.41 -1.86 0.21
N MET A 29 15.75 -2.64 -0.63
CA MET A 29 16.02 -2.66 -2.07
C MET A 29 15.51 -1.39 -2.78
N LEU A 30 14.69 -0.58 -2.11
CA LEU A 30 14.06 0.62 -2.67
C LEU A 30 14.54 1.91 -2.02
N LEU A 31 15.53 1.87 -1.12
CA LEU A 31 16.06 3.08 -0.44
C LEU A 31 16.56 4.14 -1.43
N ASP A 32 17.09 3.72 -2.57
CA ASP A 32 17.63 4.60 -3.62
C ASP A 32 16.61 4.88 -4.74
N THR A 33 15.36 4.43 -4.59
CA THR A 33 14.32 4.57 -5.63
C THR A 33 13.15 5.43 -5.15
N VAL A 34 12.27 5.79 -6.09
CA VAL A 34 11.06 6.55 -5.76
C VAL A 34 10.15 5.70 -4.85
N PRO A 35 9.73 6.23 -3.69
CA PRO A 35 8.79 5.54 -2.81
C PRO A 35 7.52 5.12 -3.57
N CYS A 36 6.96 3.96 -3.21
CA CYS A 36 5.71 3.45 -3.77
C CYS A 36 5.75 3.06 -5.27
N ILE A 37 6.94 2.89 -5.87
CA ILE A 37 7.07 2.33 -7.23
C ILE A 37 6.27 1.02 -7.40
N PRO A 38 6.30 0.05 -6.47
CA PRO A 38 5.54 -1.19 -6.61
C PRO A 38 4.04 -0.96 -6.81
N ALA A 39 3.46 -0.07 -6.01
CA ALA A 39 2.05 0.30 -6.12
C ALA A 39 1.73 0.97 -7.47
N TYR A 40 2.64 1.80 -7.95
CA TYR A 40 2.48 2.48 -9.24
C TYR A 40 2.59 1.50 -10.41
N ILE A 41 3.51 0.54 -10.37
CA ILE A 41 3.63 -0.53 -11.38
C ILE A 41 2.33 -1.35 -11.43
N LEU A 42 1.81 -1.76 -10.28
CA LEU A 42 0.53 -2.48 -10.20
C LEU A 42 -0.60 -1.67 -10.81
N TYR A 43 -0.68 -0.38 -10.48
CA TYR A 43 -1.68 0.52 -11.07
C TYR A 43 -1.56 0.60 -12.60
N MET A 44 -0.34 0.70 -13.15
CA MET A 44 -0.15 0.75 -14.61
C MET A 44 -0.61 -0.55 -15.30
N CYS A 45 -0.43 -1.72 -14.65
CA CYS A 45 -0.93 -2.99 -15.17
C CYS A 45 -2.47 -3.06 -15.13
N ILE A 46 -3.08 -2.62 -14.02
CA ILE A 46 -4.54 -2.56 -13.86
C ILE A 46 -5.13 -1.61 -14.91
N ARG A 47 -4.51 -0.45 -15.12
CA ARG A 47 -4.95 0.53 -16.09
C ARG A 47 -4.92 -0.02 -17.52
N LEU A 48 -3.88 -0.77 -17.91
CA LEU A 48 -3.86 -1.41 -19.23
C LEU A 48 -4.98 -2.43 -19.38
N ALA A 49 -5.21 -3.27 -18.37
CA ALA A 49 -6.29 -4.25 -18.37
C ALA A 49 -7.67 -3.56 -18.49
N ASP A 50 -7.88 -2.44 -17.78
CA ASP A 50 -9.10 -1.62 -17.94
C ASP A 50 -9.25 -1.07 -19.35
N GLN A 51 -8.20 -0.48 -19.92
CA GLN A 51 -8.25 0.12 -21.27
C GLN A 51 -8.43 -0.93 -22.39
N THR A 52 -7.98 -2.15 -22.16
CA THR A 52 -8.18 -3.28 -23.10
C THR A 52 -9.47 -4.04 -22.85
N ASN A 53 -10.26 -3.63 -21.85
CA ASN A 53 -11.52 -4.24 -21.44
C ASN A 53 -11.37 -5.73 -21.04
N ASP A 54 -10.26 -6.03 -20.32
CA ASP A 54 -9.96 -7.38 -19.82
C ASP A 54 -10.35 -7.50 -18.34
N ASP A 55 -11.63 -7.82 -18.08
CA ASP A 55 -12.20 -7.98 -16.75
C ASP A 55 -11.51 -9.08 -15.93
N LEU A 56 -11.22 -10.20 -16.58
CA LEU A 56 -10.55 -11.34 -15.93
C LEU A 56 -9.17 -10.93 -15.43
N LYS A 57 -8.46 -10.11 -16.18
CA LYS A 57 -7.14 -9.62 -15.82
C LYS A 57 -7.19 -8.63 -14.67
N VAL A 58 -8.15 -7.68 -14.70
CA VAL A 58 -8.36 -6.74 -13.59
C VAL A 58 -8.67 -7.50 -12.31
N HIS A 59 -9.62 -8.44 -12.37
CA HIS A 59 -10.00 -9.26 -11.21
C HIS A 59 -8.84 -10.08 -10.68
N SER A 60 -8.07 -10.74 -11.55
CA SER A 60 -6.90 -11.52 -11.17
C SER A 60 -5.83 -10.68 -10.47
N LEU A 61 -5.44 -9.55 -11.08
CA LEU A 61 -4.43 -8.63 -10.51
C LEU A 61 -4.87 -8.10 -9.14
N MET A 62 -6.11 -7.65 -9.01
CA MET A 62 -6.61 -7.09 -7.76
C MET A 62 -6.70 -8.15 -6.66
N THR A 63 -7.20 -9.34 -6.99
CA THR A 63 -7.31 -10.46 -6.04
C THR A 63 -5.93 -10.94 -5.59
N SER A 64 -5.00 -11.13 -6.53
CA SER A 64 -3.63 -11.56 -6.23
C SER A 64 -2.90 -10.52 -5.39
N THR A 65 -3.07 -9.22 -5.68
CA THR A 65 -2.48 -8.13 -4.90
C THR A 65 -3.02 -8.10 -3.48
N THR A 66 -4.32 -8.14 -3.28
CA THR A 66 -4.94 -8.09 -1.94
C THR A 66 -4.57 -9.31 -1.11
N ASN A 67 -4.53 -10.50 -1.71
CA ASN A 67 -4.08 -11.72 -1.05
C ASN A 67 -2.58 -11.67 -0.69
N GLY A 68 -1.75 -11.12 -1.57
CA GLY A 68 -0.33 -10.87 -1.31
C GLY A 68 -0.13 -9.95 -0.10
N ILE A 69 -0.84 -8.82 -0.04
CA ILE A 69 -0.80 -7.88 1.08
C ILE A 69 -1.17 -8.57 2.40
N LYS A 70 -2.27 -9.35 2.43
CA LYS A 70 -2.70 -10.12 3.62
C LYS A 70 -1.63 -11.11 4.07
N LYS A 71 -0.98 -11.79 3.12
CA LYS A 71 0.09 -12.76 3.40
C LYS A 71 1.32 -12.08 4.02
N VAL A 72 1.74 -10.94 3.48
CA VAL A 72 2.87 -10.16 4.01
C VAL A 72 2.56 -9.63 5.40
N LEU A 73 1.38 -9.03 5.61
CA LEU A 73 0.96 -8.52 6.92
C LEU A 73 0.99 -9.61 8.00
N LYS A 74 0.53 -10.81 7.66
CA LYS A 74 0.56 -11.95 8.58
C LYS A 74 1.99 -12.45 8.87
N LYS A 75 2.84 -12.47 7.83
CA LYS A 75 4.22 -12.99 7.95
C LYS A 75 5.14 -12.05 8.74
N HIS A 76 4.90 -10.73 8.63
CA HIS A 76 5.73 -9.67 9.19
C HIS A 76 5.00 -8.86 10.27
N SER A 77 4.25 -9.54 11.13
CA SER A 77 3.38 -8.90 12.15
C SER A 77 4.13 -8.04 13.17
N ASP A 78 5.44 -8.28 13.37
CA ASP A 78 6.26 -7.59 14.37
C ASP A 78 7.38 -6.74 13.73
N ASP A 79 7.39 -6.65 12.39
CA ASP A 79 8.40 -5.91 11.63
C ASP A 79 7.86 -4.52 11.27
N PHE A 80 8.34 -3.50 12.00
CA PHE A 80 7.93 -2.11 11.81
C PHE A 80 8.25 -1.58 10.41
N GLU A 81 9.45 -1.88 9.90
CA GLU A 81 9.92 -1.37 8.60
C GLU A 81 9.08 -1.96 7.47
N MET A 82 8.89 -3.29 7.47
CA MET A 82 8.07 -3.96 6.47
C MET A 82 6.59 -3.53 6.55
N THR A 83 6.03 -3.39 7.76
CA THR A 83 4.65 -2.95 7.96
C THR A 83 4.43 -1.52 7.49
N SER A 84 5.38 -0.60 7.78
CA SER A 84 5.35 0.79 7.29
C SER A 84 5.42 0.85 5.77
N PHE A 85 6.31 0.07 5.18
CA PHE A 85 6.47 -0.03 3.73
C PHE A 85 5.19 -0.58 3.06
N LEU A 86 4.62 -1.64 3.63
CA LEU A 86 3.37 -2.24 3.14
C LEU A 86 2.21 -1.23 3.21
N LEU A 87 2.11 -0.47 4.31
CA LEU A 87 1.10 0.58 4.47
C LEU A 87 1.23 1.65 3.37
N SER A 88 2.45 2.15 3.16
CA SER A 88 2.71 3.19 2.15
C SER A 88 2.29 2.74 0.75
N ASN A 89 2.67 1.52 0.34
CA ASN A 89 2.30 1.00 -0.97
C ASN A 89 0.80 0.71 -1.10
N THR A 90 0.16 0.16 -0.05
CA THR A 90 -1.30 -0.09 -0.07
C THR A 90 -2.08 1.23 -0.16
N CYS A 91 -1.70 2.25 0.62
CA CYS A 91 -2.32 3.58 0.56
C CYS A 91 -2.10 4.24 -0.80
N HIS A 92 -0.91 4.10 -1.38
CA HIS A 92 -0.60 4.70 -2.68
C HIS A 92 -1.40 4.05 -3.82
N LEU A 93 -1.51 2.71 -3.82
CA LEU A 93 -2.35 2.00 -4.79
C LEU A 93 -3.82 2.44 -4.66
N LEU A 94 -4.34 2.48 -3.43
CA LEU A 94 -5.69 2.97 -3.15
C LEU A 94 -5.89 4.42 -3.63
N HIS A 95 -4.89 5.29 -3.40
CA HIS A 95 -4.93 6.67 -3.89
C HIS A 95 -4.99 6.73 -5.43
N CYS A 96 -4.17 5.96 -6.14
CA CYS A 96 -4.22 5.89 -7.60
C CYS A 96 -5.59 5.43 -8.10
N LEU A 97 -6.14 4.37 -7.51
CA LEU A 97 -7.45 3.84 -7.89
C LEU A 97 -8.61 4.83 -7.60
N LYS A 98 -8.51 5.61 -6.52
CA LYS A 98 -9.48 6.69 -6.22
C LYS A 98 -9.33 7.85 -7.18
N ARG A 99 -8.12 8.37 -7.34
CA ARG A 99 -7.84 9.55 -8.17
C ARG A 99 -8.22 9.34 -9.63
N TYR A 100 -8.03 8.15 -10.14
CA TYR A 100 -8.30 7.81 -11.54
C TYR A 100 -9.57 6.97 -11.72
N SER A 101 -10.48 6.96 -10.76
CA SER A 101 -11.75 6.23 -10.82
C SER A 101 -12.75 6.83 -11.82
N GLY A 102 -12.56 8.08 -12.24
CA GLY A 102 -13.55 8.82 -13.00
C GLY A 102 -14.64 9.47 -12.15
N ASP A 103 -14.56 9.38 -10.81
CA ASP A 103 -15.52 10.03 -9.89
C ASP A 103 -15.39 11.56 -10.00
N GLU A 104 -16.51 12.26 -10.13
CA GLU A 104 -16.54 13.72 -10.34
C GLU A 104 -15.77 14.51 -9.28
N GLY A 105 -15.84 14.07 -8.00
CA GLY A 105 -15.12 14.69 -6.91
C GLY A 105 -13.60 14.72 -7.07
N PHE A 106 -13.03 13.76 -7.79
CA PHE A 106 -11.59 13.72 -8.11
C PHE A 106 -11.27 14.37 -9.45
N MET A 107 -12.16 14.23 -10.44
CA MET A 107 -11.95 14.79 -11.77
C MET A 107 -11.83 16.32 -11.76
N THR A 108 -12.53 16.99 -10.87
CA THR A 108 -12.46 18.46 -10.71
C THR A 108 -11.10 18.95 -10.17
N GLN A 109 -10.38 18.08 -9.46
CA GLN A 109 -9.04 18.36 -8.91
C GLN A 109 -7.92 17.95 -9.84
N ASN A 110 -8.21 17.22 -10.90
CA ASN A 110 -7.26 16.72 -11.86
C ASN A 110 -7.05 17.72 -13.00
N THR A 111 -5.87 17.70 -13.60
CA THR A 111 -5.64 18.37 -14.89
C THR A 111 -6.32 17.57 -16.01
N ALA A 112 -6.56 18.20 -17.16
CA ALA A 112 -7.10 17.52 -18.34
C ALA A 112 -6.29 16.26 -18.70
N LYS A 113 -4.96 16.35 -18.64
CA LYS A 113 -4.06 15.21 -18.88
C LYS A 113 -4.26 14.07 -17.86
N HIS A 114 -4.52 14.38 -16.59
CA HIS A 114 -4.83 13.36 -15.59
C HIS A 114 -6.17 12.66 -15.88
N ASN A 115 -7.17 13.42 -16.31
CA ASN A 115 -8.48 12.86 -16.65
C ASN A 115 -8.44 11.91 -17.87
N GLU A 116 -7.49 12.11 -18.80
CA GLU A 116 -7.23 11.16 -19.89
C GLU A 116 -6.72 9.79 -19.39
N HIS A 117 -6.15 9.77 -18.18
CA HIS A 117 -5.62 8.56 -17.56
C HIS A 117 -6.64 7.80 -16.68
N CYS A 118 -7.87 8.29 -16.54
CA CYS A 118 -8.89 7.63 -15.73
C CYS A 118 -9.27 6.24 -16.27
N LEU A 119 -9.64 5.37 -15.36
CA LEU A 119 -10.27 4.09 -15.62
C LEU A 119 -11.62 4.33 -16.31
N LYS A 120 -11.97 3.55 -17.31
CA LYS A 120 -13.12 3.83 -18.17
C LYS A 120 -14.12 2.67 -18.25
N ASN A 121 -13.68 1.44 -18.05
CA ASN A 121 -14.46 0.26 -18.37
C ASN A 121 -14.98 -0.48 -17.13
N PHE A 122 -14.26 -0.43 -16.00
CA PHE A 122 -14.62 -1.20 -14.82
C PHE A 122 -14.81 -0.34 -13.59
N ASP A 123 -15.85 -0.64 -12.80
CA ASP A 123 -16.02 -0.11 -11.46
C ASP A 123 -15.18 -0.92 -10.46
N LEU A 124 -14.20 -0.28 -9.86
CA LEU A 124 -13.30 -0.88 -8.88
C LEU A 124 -13.67 -0.52 -7.43
N THR A 125 -14.90 -0.11 -7.17
CA THR A 125 -15.35 0.34 -5.84
C THR A 125 -15.16 -0.73 -4.77
N GLU A 126 -15.49 -1.99 -5.06
CA GLU A 126 -15.31 -3.10 -4.12
C GLU A 126 -13.83 -3.31 -3.77
N TYR A 127 -12.95 -3.27 -4.76
CA TYR A 127 -11.51 -3.40 -4.53
C TYR A 127 -10.92 -2.22 -3.75
N ARG A 128 -11.42 -1.00 -4.03
CA ARG A 128 -11.04 0.20 -3.26
C ARG A 128 -11.45 0.05 -1.79
N GLN A 129 -12.63 -0.52 -1.52
CA GLN A 129 -13.07 -0.79 -0.15
C GLN A 129 -12.16 -1.82 0.53
N VAL A 130 -11.86 -2.94 -0.13
CA VAL A 130 -10.95 -3.97 0.41
C VAL A 130 -9.57 -3.38 0.71
N LEU A 131 -9.01 -2.56 -0.18
CA LEU A 131 -7.73 -1.89 0.07
C LEU A 131 -7.80 -0.88 1.22
N SER A 132 -8.92 -0.17 1.36
CA SER A 132 -9.16 0.74 2.48
C SER A 132 -9.17 -0.02 3.81
N ASP A 133 -9.88 -1.12 3.89
CA ASP A 133 -9.94 -1.97 5.09
C ASP A 133 -8.57 -2.59 5.42
N LEU A 134 -7.83 -3.03 4.41
CA LEU A 134 -6.46 -3.51 4.58
C LEU A 134 -5.52 -2.40 5.08
N SER A 135 -5.64 -1.18 4.57
CA SER A 135 -4.86 -0.04 5.04
C SER A 135 -5.09 0.23 6.53
N ILE A 136 -6.34 0.15 6.98
CA ILE A 136 -6.69 0.29 8.39
C ILE A 136 -6.08 -0.84 9.23
N GLN A 137 -6.16 -2.09 8.77
CA GLN A 137 -5.56 -3.23 9.48
C GLN A 137 -4.04 -3.11 9.58
N ILE A 138 -3.36 -2.71 8.50
CA ILE A 138 -1.91 -2.50 8.49
C ILE A 138 -1.54 -1.36 9.45
N TYR A 139 -2.27 -0.24 9.43
CA TYR A 139 -2.08 0.88 10.34
C TYR A 139 -2.23 0.46 11.79
N GLN A 140 -3.27 -0.31 12.13
CA GLN A 140 -3.48 -0.81 13.48
C GLN A 140 -2.34 -1.74 13.94
N GLN A 141 -1.82 -2.57 13.04
CA GLN A 141 -0.66 -3.41 13.34
C GLN A 141 0.60 -2.58 13.57
N LEU A 142 0.86 -1.58 12.74
CA LEU A 142 1.96 -0.65 12.91
C LEU A 142 1.90 0.08 14.26
N PHE A 143 0.70 0.52 14.66
CA PHE A 143 0.48 1.16 15.94
C PHE A 143 0.80 0.22 17.11
N LYS A 144 0.36 -1.05 17.06
CA LYS A 144 0.67 -2.05 18.09
C LYS A 144 2.18 -2.31 18.22
N ILE A 145 2.90 -2.38 17.09
CA ILE A 145 4.36 -2.54 17.11
C ILE A 145 5.01 -1.34 17.80
N ALA A 146 4.61 -0.12 17.42
CA ALA A 146 5.13 1.11 18.01
C ALA A 146 4.82 1.21 19.51
N GLU A 147 3.60 0.88 19.92
CA GLU A 147 3.18 0.85 21.33
C GLU A 147 4.01 -0.14 22.15
N GLY A 148 4.24 -1.36 21.61
CA GLY A 148 5.07 -2.38 22.26
C GLY A 148 6.51 -1.94 22.49
N VAL A 149 7.06 -1.08 21.64
CA VAL A 149 8.41 -0.51 21.79
C VAL A 149 8.41 0.67 22.76
N LEU A 150 7.43 1.56 22.67
CA LEU A 150 7.39 2.80 23.46
C LEU A 150 7.00 2.58 24.92
N GLN A 151 6.07 1.66 25.20
CA GLN A 151 5.54 1.45 26.54
C GLN A 151 6.62 1.08 27.57
N PRO A 152 7.54 0.14 27.31
CA PRO A 152 8.65 -0.15 28.25
C PRO A 152 9.57 1.05 28.48
N MET A 153 9.83 1.84 27.43
CA MET A 153 10.69 3.03 27.53
C MET A 153 10.08 4.12 28.41
N ILE A 154 8.76 4.35 28.29
CA ILE A 154 8.05 5.32 29.13
C ILE A 154 8.07 4.87 30.60
N VAL A 155 7.81 3.59 30.86
CA VAL A 155 7.84 3.04 32.23
C VAL A 155 9.23 3.18 32.86
N SER A 156 10.31 2.84 32.13
CA SER A 156 11.68 3.01 32.60
C SER A 156 11.99 4.46 32.91
N ALA A 157 11.67 5.40 32.02
CA ALA A 157 11.90 6.82 32.21
C ALA A 157 11.12 7.37 33.42
N MET A 158 9.91 6.91 33.66
CA MET A 158 9.14 7.31 34.85
C MET A 158 9.75 6.79 36.15
N LEU A 159 10.24 5.54 36.17
CA LEU A 159 10.88 4.95 37.35
C LEU A 159 12.21 5.62 37.67
N GLU A 160 13.04 5.93 36.67
CA GLU A 160 14.31 6.65 36.86
C GLU A 160 14.07 8.04 37.44
N ASN A 161 13.07 8.77 36.94
CA ASN A 161 12.70 10.07 37.50
C ASN A 161 12.19 9.97 38.95
N ALA A 162 11.36 8.98 39.26
CA ALA A 162 10.84 8.75 40.61
C ALA A 162 11.97 8.45 41.61
N ILE A 163 12.99 7.68 41.21
CA ILE A 163 14.17 7.40 42.05
C ILE A 163 15.00 8.68 42.24
N CYS A 164 15.14 9.51 41.22
CA CYS A 164 15.87 10.77 41.32
C CYS A 164 15.21 11.77 42.31
N TYR A 165 13.88 11.84 42.29
CA TYR A 165 13.13 12.67 43.25
C TYR A 165 13.23 12.14 44.68
N THR A 166 13.20 10.84 44.92
CA THR A 166 13.38 10.27 46.27
C THR A 166 14.79 10.46 46.82
N ALA A 167 15.82 10.44 45.97
CA ALA A 167 17.22 10.69 46.38
C ALA A 167 17.52 12.17 46.72
N LEU A 168 16.69 13.12 46.28
CA LEU A 168 16.83 14.56 46.61
C LEU A 168 16.19 14.96 47.95
N PHE A 169 15.43 14.07 48.58
CA PHE A 169 14.71 14.31 49.83
C PHE A 169 15.28 13.50 51.03
N ILE A 170 16.44 12.83 50.88
CA ILE A 170 17.23 12.19 51.92
C ILE A 170 18.57 12.94 52.09
#